data_ce991f47f2879a75dadcca0dda3aff4f
#
_entry.id   ce991f47f2879a75dadcca0dda3aff4f
#
_cell.length_a   1.000
_cell.length_b   1.000
_cell.length_c   1.000
_cell.angle_alpha   90.00
_cell.angle_beta   90.00
_cell.angle_gamma   90.00
#
_symmetry.space_group_name_H-M   'P 1'
#
loop_
_entity.id
_entity.type
_entity.pdbx_description
1 polymer ?
#
loop_
_entity_poly.entity_id
_entity_poly.type
_entity_poly.pdbx_seq_one_letter_code
_entity_poly.pdbx_strand_id
1 'polypeptide(L)'
;MTRPSARIQCSCLLLLGFVFWASPVVAQEPPVEVQVTPPEQVVELILTDGSILMGRIVEAGDPFRFLMISGMGMTVPMENVRAISQARGTVEGGEFWREDPNRTRLFFGPTARTLNAGDGYFAVYEILVPFLGYGISDSFILAGGTPLFFGGGGSRPFWVAPKLRVFNSVKTQGAIGVLAVAVEDENAGLLYGVVTHGTPKNAFSLGVGYGYANGDLAESPAIMVGGEVRTGRGLKLITENYFFPGGTGLISFGPRFFGRKLSADLGLVVPLGFGDLVAFPLINFVYNF
;
A
#
# COMPACT_ATOMS: atom_id res chain seq x y z
N MET A 1 -58.05 5.30 21.32
CA MET A 1 -57.42 6.22 20.32
C MET A 1 -56.03 5.68 20.04
N THR A 2 -55.91 4.84 19.04
CA THR A 2 -54.69 4.15 18.61
C THR A 2 -54.05 4.96 17.50
N ARG A 3 -52.78 5.38 17.67
CA ARG A 3 -51.96 5.97 16.59
C ARG A 3 -51.25 4.87 15.83
N PRO A 4 -51.25 4.86 14.49
CA PRO A 4 -50.49 3.91 13.71
C PRO A 4 -49.02 4.32 13.60
N SER A 5 -48.11 3.38 13.88
CA SER A 5 -46.67 3.50 13.61
C SER A 5 -46.46 3.39 12.10
N ALA A 6 -45.91 4.43 11.49
CA ALA A 6 -45.44 4.40 10.11
C ALA A 6 -44.11 3.55 10.04
N ARG A 7 -44.22 2.39 9.40
CA ARG A 7 -43.04 1.61 8.98
C ARG A 7 -42.40 2.30 7.76
N ILE A 8 -41.23 2.85 7.95
CA ILE A 8 -40.35 3.25 6.83
C ILE A 8 -39.71 1.96 6.33
N GLN A 9 -40.25 1.41 5.26
CA GLN A 9 -39.56 0.40 4.48
C GLN A 9 -38.45 1.08 3.68
N CYS A 10 -37.22 0.94 4.15
CA CYS A 10 -36.04 1.34 3.40
C CYS A 10 -35.74 0.25 2.36
N SER A 11 -36.07 0.52 1.10
CA SER A 11 -35.77 -0.35 -0.05
C SER A 11 -34.28 -0.26 -0.38
N CYS A 12 -33.45 -1.03 0.32
CA CYS A 12 -32.06 -1.28 -0.03
C CYS A 12 -31.91 -2.64 -0.71
N LEU A 13 -32.60 -2.82 -1.83
CA LEU A 13 -32.50 -4.04 -2.64
C LEU A 13 -32.43 -3.61 -4.11
N LEU A 14 -31.22 -3.25 -4.59
CA LEU A 14 -30.88 -3.23 -6.04
C LEU A 14 -29.42 -2.82 -6.26
N LEU A 15 -28.45 -3.57 -5.72
CA LEU A 15 -27.04 -3.44 -6.12
C LEU A 15 -26.25 -4.77 -6.00
N LEU A 16 -26.93 -5.91 -6.13
CA LEU A 16 -26.28 -7.23 -6.15
C LEU A 16 -26.80 -8.04 -7.35
N GLY A 17 -26.53 -7.60 -8.55
CA GLY A 17 -27.00 -8.27 -9.77
C GLY A 17 -26.16 -8.08 -11.01
N PHE A 18 -24.90 -7.66 -10.89
CA PHE A 18 -23.97 -7.70 -12.02
C PHE A 18 -22.77 -8.62 -11.69
N VAL A 19 -23.06 -9.91 -11.63
CA VAL A 19 -22.03 -10.89 -11.92
C VAL A 19 -21.80 -10.81 -13.45
N PHE A 20 -20.85 -9.97 -13.83
CA PHE A 20 -20.31 -9.98 -15.18
C PHE A 20 -19.70 -11.37 -15.42
N TRP A 21 -20.34 -12.16 -16.22
CA TRP A 21 -19.67 -13.15 -17.02
C TRP A 21 -18.74 -12.40 -17.99
N ALA A 22 -17.65 -11.88 -17.48
CA ALA A 22 -16.54 -11.45 -18.31
C ALA A 22 -15.92 -12.74 -18.86
N SER A 23 -16.27 -13.12 -20.08
CA SER A 23 -15.39 -13.97 -20.88
C SER A 23 -13.98 -13.39 -20.74
N PRO A 24 -12.94 -14.22 -20.56
CA PRO A 24 -11.59 -13.69 -20.57
C PRO A 24 -11.37 -13.11 -21.97
N VAL A 25 -11.50 -11.80 -22.08
CA VAL A 25 -10.92 -11.07 -23.19
C VAL A 25 -9.43 -11.29 -22.99
N VAL A 26 -8.85 -12.15 -23.79
CA VAL A 26 -7.39 -12.22 -23.95
C VAL A 26 -7.02 -10.83 -24.46
N ALA A 27 -6.69 -9.93 -23.54
CA ALA A 27 -6.14 -8.65 -23.89
C ALA A 27 -4.86 -8.96 -24.66
N GLN A 28 -4.87 -8.71 -25.97
CA GLN A 28 -3.63 -8.67 -26.73
C GLN A 28 -2.75 -7.64 -26.03
N GLU A 29 -1.63 -8.12 -25.48
CA GLU A 29 -0.62 -7.21 -24.92
C GLU A 29 -0.28 -6.21 -26.02
N PRO A 30 -0.34 -4.90 -25.74
CA PRO A 30 0.00 -3.91 -26.74
C PRO A 30 1.42 -4.19 -27.27
N PRO A 31 1.67 -3.94 -28.56
CA PRO A 31 3.00 -4.17 -29.14
C PRO A 31 4.04 -3.44 -28.29
N VAL A 32 5.12 -4.16 -27.94
CA VAL A 32 6.21 -3.61 -27.14
C VAL A 32 6.90 -2.54 -27.98
N GLU A 33 6.71 -1.28 -27.63
CA GLU A 33 7.35 -0.16 -28.31
C GLU A 33 8.73 0.09 -27.71
N VAL A 34 9.77 0.05 -28.54
CA VAL A 34 11.15 0.32 -28.15
C VAL A 34 11.46 1.78 -28.35
N GLN A 35 11.60 2.51 -27.24
CA GLN A 35 12.03 3.92 -27.26
C GLN A 35 13.35 4.08 -26.51
N VAL A 36 14.17 5.04 -26.94
CA VAL A 36 15.39 5.40 -26.23
C VAL A 36 15.03 5.91 -24.83
N THR A 37 15.63 5.31 -23.81
CA THR A 37 15.37 5.64 -22.42
C THR A 37 16.13 6.89 -22.01
N PRO A 38 15.50 7.90 -21.38
CA PRO A 38 16.18 9.05 -20.82
C PRO A 38 17.30 8.64 -19.85
N PRO A 39 18.41 9.41 -19.76
CA PRO A 39 19.59 9.03 -18.94
C PRO A 39 19.30 8.77 -17.47
N GLU A 40 18.31 9.45 -16.90
CA GLU A 40 17.87 9.34 -15.51
C GLU A 40 16.90 8.18 -15.24
N GLN A 41 16.39 7.55 -16.29
CA GLN A 41 15.42 6.46 -16.16
C GLN A 41 16.10 5.11 -16.33
N VAL A 42 15.58 4.14 -15.61
CA VAL A 42 15.95 2.72 -15.73
C VAL A 42 14.72 1.93 -16.17
N VAL A 43 14.92 1.00 -17.08
CA VAL A 43 13.87 0.05 -17.49
C VAL A 43 14.24 -1.37 -17.07
N GLU A 44 13.20 -2.14 -16.80
CA GLU A 44 13.26 -3.60 -16.68
C GLU A 44 12.94 -4.19 -18.05
N LEU A 45 13.90 -4.89 -18.62
CA LEU A 45 13.74 -5.67 -19.82
C LEU A 45 13.48 -7.12 -19.42
N ILE A 46 12.29 -7.61 -19.68
CA ILE A 46 11.90 -9.00 -19.41
C ILE A 46 12.02 -9.76 -20.71
N LEU A 47 12.90 -10.77 -20.73
CA LEU A 47 13.12 -11.62 -21.88
C LEU A 47 12.13 -12.78 -21.91
N THR A 48 12.00 -13.41 -23.08
CA THR A 48 11.10 -14.56 -23.31
C THR A 48 11.47 -15.78 -22.46
N ASP A 49 12.75 -15.93 -22.09
CA ASP A 49 13.25 -16.98 -21.19
C ASP A 49 12.96 -16.68 -19.69
N GLY A 50 12.33 -15.54 -19.41
CA GLY A 50 12.04 -15.07 -18.05
C GLY A 50 13.16 -14.29 -17.38
N SER A 51 14.31 -14.10 -18.02
CA SER A 51 15.40 -13.27 -17.51
C SER A 51 14.97 -11.81 -17.40
N ILE A 52 15.41 -11.12 -16.34
CA ILE A 52 15.13 -9.70 -16.12
C ILE A 52 16.46 -8.94 -16.12
N LEU A 53 16.60 -8.03 -17.07
CA LEU A 53 17.74 -7.15 -17.19
C LEU A 53 17.35 -5.73 -16.77
N MET A 54 18.25 -5.08 -16.03
CA MET A 54 18.07 -3.71 -15.55
C MET A 54 19.03 -2.78 -16.27
N GLY A 55 18.53 -1.73 -16.90
CA GLY A 55 19.37 -0.85 -17.67
C GLY A 55 18.60 0.23 -18.43
N ARG A 56 19.14 0.62 -19.57
CA ARG A 56 18.54 1.64 -20.47
C ARG A 56 18.63 1.20 -21.91
N ILE A 57 17.65 1.54 -22.69
CA ILE A 57 17.70 1.44 -24.15
C ILE A 57 18.44 2.67 -24.64
N VAL A 58 19.61 2.48 -25.23
CA VAL A 58 20.47 3.58 -25.72
C VAL A 58 20.37 3.82 -27.20
N GLU A 59 19.82 2.84 -27.94
CA GLU A 59 19.56 2.93 -29.38
C GLU A 59 18.33 2.09 -29.68
N ALA A 60 17.30 2.70 -30.28
CA ALA A 60 16.08 2.03 -30.69
C ALA A 60 16.27 1.35 -32.06
N GLY A 61 15.56 0.27 -32.29
CA GLY A 61 15.60 -0.52 -33.54
C GLY A 61 15.23 -1.97 -33.30
N ASP A 62 15.45 -2.80 -34.31
CA ASP A 62 15.37 -4.24 -34.19
C ASP A 62 16.55 -4.86 -34.97
N PRO A 63 17.56 -5.35 -34.26
CA PRO A 63 17.74 -5.36 -32.78
C PRO A 63 18.04 -3.97 -32.21
N PHE A 64 17.70 -3.72 -30.93
CA PHE A 64 18.03 -2.51 -30.19
C PHE A 64 19.27 -2.70 -29.29
N ARG A 65 19.91 -1.58 -28.90
CA ARG A 65 21.03 -1.60 -27.95
C ARG A 65 20.56 -1.29 -26.56
N PHE A 66 20.89 -2.21 -25.64
CA PHE A 66 20.60 -2.12 -24.22
C PHE A 66 21.89 -1.97 -23.41
N LEU A 67 21.96 -0.95 -22.54
CA LEU A 67 23.05 -0.71 -21.63
C LEU A 67 22.62 -1.08 -20.21
N MET A 68 23.18 -2.16 -19.68
CA MET A 68 22.92 -2.60 -18.31
C MET A 68 23.44 -1.59 -17.29
N ILE A 69 22.90 -1.60 -16.08
CA ILE A 69 23.38 -0.78 -14.95
C ILE A 69 24.86 -1.06 -14.64
N SER A 70 25.31 -2.30 -14.84
CA SER A 70 26.72 -2.70 -14.70
C SER A 70 27.67 -2.04 -15.71
N GLY A 71 27.14 -1.31 -16.70
CA GLY A 71 27.91 -0.73 -17.80
C GLY A 71 28.10 -1.66 -19.00
N MET A 72 27.63 -2.90 -18.95
CA MET A 72 27.72 -3.82 -20.07
C MET A 72 26.66 -3.46 -21.13
N GLY A 73 27.11 -3.23 -22.37
CA GLY A 73 26.24 -3.04 -23.54
C GLY A 73 25.94 -4.38 -24.21
N MET A 74 24.70 -4.55 -24.65
CA MET A 74 24.27 -5.72 -25.41
C MET A 74 23.28 -5.33 -26.50
N THR A 75 23.20 -6.15 -27.54
CA THR A 75 22.22 -6.00 -28.61
C THR A 75 21.14 -7.05 -28.42
N VAL A 76 19.87 -6.62 -28.40
CA VAL A 76 18.71 -7.48 -28.08
C VAL A 76 17.73 -7.44 -29.24
N PRO A 77 17.47 -8.59 -29.90
CA PRO A 77 16.38 -8.71 -30.88
C PRO A 77 15.02 -8.61 -30.20
N MET A 78 14.06 -7.97 -30.85
CA MET A 78 12.69 -7.81 -30.34
C MET A 78 11.99 -9.15 -30.07
N GLU A 79 12.27 -10.17 -30.84
CA GLU A 79 11.73 -11.52 -30.67
C GLU A 79 12.07 -12.14 -29.31
N ASN A 80 13.18 -11.70 -28.68
CA ASN A 80 13.59 -12.17 -27.36
C ASN A 80 12.99 -11.34 -26.22
N VAL A 81 12.17 -10.32 -26.52
CA VAL A 81 11.58 -9.42 -25.53
C VAL A 81 10.15 -9.83 -25.25
N ARG A 82 9.86 -10.12 -23.99
CA ARG A 82 8.52 -10.36 -23.51
C ARG A 82 7.84 -9.04 -23.06
N ALA A 83 8.57 -8.20 -22.35
CA ALA A 83 8.04 -6.91 -21.88
C ALA A 83 9.17 -5.91 -21.57
N ILE A 84 8.85 -4.63 -21.71
CA ILE A 84 9.67 -3.51 -21.25
C ILE A 84 8.82 -2.69 -20.29
N SER A 85 9.32 -2.44 -19.09
CA SER A 85 8.63 -1.63 -18.08
C SER A 85 9.58 -0.67 -17.39
N GLN A 86 9.07 0.51 -17.02
CA GLN A 86 9.86 1.46 -16.26
C GLN A 86 10.12 0.91 -14.85
N ALA A 87 11.39 0.87 -14.45
CA ALA A 87 11.79 0.51 -13.11
C ALA A 87 11.67 1.73 -12.17
N ARG A 88 10.96 1.57 -11.05
CA ARG A 88 10.84 2.62 -10.04
C ARG A 88 11.97 2.47 -9.02
N GLY A 89 12.83 3.47 -8.95
CA GLY A 89 13.99 3.46 -8.05
C GLY A 89 15.07 4.41 -8.52
N THR A 90 16.24 4.32 -7.90
CA THR A 90 17.42 5.13 -8.20
C THR A 90 18.63 4.24 -8.42
N VAL A 91 19.59 4.70 -9.23
CA VAL A 91 20.89 4.04 -9.38
C VAL A 91 21.90 4.77 -8.50
N GLU A 92 22.54 4.04 -7.60
CA GLU A 92 23.55 4.58 -6.70
C GLU A 92 24.73 3.61 -6.60
N GLY A 93 25.93 4.13 -6.80
CA GLY A 93 27.14 3.30 -6.78
C GLY A 93 27.15 2.15 -7.80
N GLY A 94 26.46 2.31 -8.93
CA GLY A 94 26.31 1.25 -9.94
C GLY A 94 25.29 0.16 -9.60
N GLU A 95 24.51 0.34 -8.55
CA GLU A 95 23.46 -0.58 -8.11
C GLU A 95 22.08 0.07 -8.19
N PHE A 96 21.07 -0.72 -8.54
CA PHE A 96 19.66 -0.26 -8.56
C PHE A 96 19.01 -0.41 -7.19
N TRP A 97 18.54 0.71 -6.66
CA TRP A 97 17.79 0.81 -5.43
C TRP A 97 16.30 0.98 -5.75
N ARG A 98 15.58 -0.13 -5.76
CA ARG A 98 14.15 -0.17 -6.06
C ARG A 98 13.36 0.65 -5.03
N GLU A 99 12.35 1.39 -5.47
CA GLU A 99 11.41 2.03 -4.56
C GLU A 99 10.57 0.97 -3.82
N ASP A 100 10.29 1.21 -2.54
CA ASP A 100 9.39 0.36 -1.77
C ASP A 100 7.95 0.52 -2.30
N PRO A 101 7.34 -0.52 -2.86
CA PRO A 101 5.98 -0.43 -3.40
C PRO A 101 4.93 -0.18 -2.31
N ASN A 102 5.24 -0.47 -1.03
CA ASN A 102 4.34 -0.28 0.10
C ASN A 102 4.59 1.02 0.86
N ARG A 103 5.11 2.05 0.19
CA ARG A 103 5.40 3.36 0.77
C ARG A 103 4.20 4.06 1.41
N THR A 104 2.98 3.60 1.14
CA THR A 104 1.74 4.24 1.58
C THR A 104 1.40 4.01 3.04
N ARG A 105 2.12 3.11 3.71
CA ARG A 105 1.94 2.73 5.11
C ARG A 105 3.26 2.30 5.76
N LEU A 106 3.30 2.37 7.07
CA LEU A 106 4.27 1.67 7.90
C LEU A 106 3.86 0.19 8.01
N PHE A 107 3.66 -0.38 9.18
CA PHE A 107 3.09 -1.73 9.30
C PHE A 107 1.57 -1.72 9.01
N PHE A 108 0.82 -0.92 9.76
CA PHE A 108 -0.63 -0.68 9.62
C PHE A 108 -0.94 0.78 9.35
N GLY A 109 -0.29 1.67 10.10
CA GLY A 109 -0.51 3.10 10.08
C GLY A 109 -0.14 3.75 8.75
N PRO A 110 -0.96 4.70 8.28
CA PRO A 110 -0.73 5.35 7.01
C PRO A 110 0.47 6.28 7.06
N THR A 111 1.26 6.30 5.99
CA THR A 111 2.10 7.45 5.66
C THR A 111 1.29 8.46 4.84
N ALA A 112 1.80 9.69 4.67
CA ALA A 112 1.18 10.66 3.78
C ALA A 112 1.41 10.37 2.28
N ARG A 113 2.18 9.35 1.94
CA ARG A 113 2.43 8.93 0.57
C ARG A 113 1.24 8.17 0.00
N THR A 114 1.07 8.26 -1.33
CA THR A 114 0.00 7.60 -2.09
C THR A 114 0.57 6.60 -3.09
N LEU A 115 -0.27 5.73 -3.61
CA LEU A 115 -0.02 4.98 -4.84
C LEU A 115 -0.10 5.95 -6.02
N ASN A 116 0.45 5.55 -7.17
CA ASN A 116 0.12 6.26 -8.41
C ASN A 116 -1.24 5.76 -8.94
N ALA A 117 -1.83 6.52 -9.84
CA ALA A 117 -3.04 6.10 -10.53
C ALA A 117 -2.83 4.75 -11.23
N GLY A 118 -3.73 3.81 -10.98
CA GLY A 118 -3.67 2.47 -11.56
C GLY A 118 -2.82 1.45 -10.80
N ASP A 119 -1.97 1.87 -9.85
CA ASP A 119 -1.26 0.93 -8.97
C ASP A 119 -2.20 0.35 -7.93
N GLY A 120 -2.01 -0.92 -7.60
CA GLY A 120 -2.78 -1.58 -6.56
C GLY A 120 -1.96 -2.58 -5.76
N TYR A 121 -2.52 -3.01 -4.65
CA TYR A 121 -1.98 -4.10 -3.88
C TYR A 121 -3.08 -4.96 -3.26
N PHE A 122 -2.79 -6.25 -3.12
CA PHE A 122 -3.49 -7.17 -2.26
C PHE A 122 -2.59 -7.47 -1.05
N ALA A 123 -3.12 -7.31 0.14
CA ALA A 123 -2.39 -7.53 1.38
C ALA A 123 -3.13 -8.49 2.30
N VAL A 124 -2.37 -9.19 3.13
CA VAL A 124 -2.89 -10.03 4.21
C VAL A 124 -2.14 -9.67 5.48
N TYR A 125 -2.87 -9.11 6.45
CA TYR A 125 -2.33 -8.77 7.76
C TYR A 125 -2.61 -9.88 8.76
N GLU A 126 -1.59 -10.20 9.56
CA GLU A 126 -1.67 -11.26 10.58
C GLU A 126 -2.25 -12.56 10.00
N ILE A 127 -2.03 -12.81 8.70
CA ILE A 127 -2.52 -14.00 7.96
C ILE A 127 -4.05 -14.05 7.85
N LEU A 128 -4.79 -13.25 8.61
CA LEU A 128 -6.24 -13.37 8.81
C LEU A 128 -7.04 -12.22 8.22
N VAL A 129 -6.41 -11.09 7.89
CA VAL A 129 -7.10 -9.87 7.44
C VAL A 129 -6.66 -9.49 6.03
N PRO A 130 -7.29 -10.08 5.00
CA PRO A 130 -7.05 -9.69 3.61
C PRO A 130 -7.72 -8.36 3.30
N PHE A 131 -7.06 -7.58 2.45
CA PHE A 131 -7.61 -6.34 1.91
C PHE A 131 -6.93 -5.93 0.60
N LEU A 132 -7.61 -5.06 -0.13
CA LEU A 132 -7.15 -4.44 -1.36
C LEU A 132 -6.92 -2.95 -1.13
N GLY A 133 -5.92 -2.41 -1.79
CA GLY A 133 -5.73 -0.97 -1.93
C GLY A 133 -5.49 -0.63 -3.39
N TYR A 134 -6.08 0.49 -3.85
CA TYR A 134 -5.98 0.92 -5.23
C TYR A 134 -5.83 2.44 -5.33
N GLY A 135 -4.89 2.88 -6.15
CA GLY A 135 -4.68 4.29 -6.50
C GLY A 135 -5.66 4.74 -7.57
N ILE A 136 -6.73 5.41 -7.18
CA ILE A 136 -7.70 5.99 -8.11
C ILE A 136 -7.09 7.18 -8.85
N SER A 137 -6.25 7.93 -8.17
CA SER A 137 -5.39 8.97 -8.74
C SER A 137 -4.08 9.02 -7.97
N ASP A 138 -3.11 9.80 -8.45
CA ASP A 138 -1.83 10.00 -7.75
C ASP A 138 -1.98 10.59 -6.35
N SER A 139 -3.14 11.14 -6.02
CA SER A 139 -3.42 11.76 -4.73
C SER A 139 -4.49 11.04 -3.92
N PHE A 140 -5.23 10.10 -4.50
CA PHE A 140 -6.34 9.43 -3.84
C PHE A 140 -6.23 7.92 -3.90
N ILE A 141 -6.25 7.27 -2.74
CA ILE A 141 -6.26 5.82 -2.56
C ILE A 141 -7.58 5.41 -1.91
N LEU A 142 -8.16 4.33 -2.40
CA LEU A 142 -9.22 3.61 -1.72
C LEU A 142 -8.68 2.23 -1.32
N ALA A 143 -8.82 1.87 -0.06
CA ALA A 143 -8.53 0.54 0.43
C ALA A 143 -9.73 -0.03 1.18
N GLY A 144 -9.80 -1.36 1.30
CA GLY A 144 -10.86 -2.02 2.05
C GLY A 144 -10.66 -3.52 2.14
N GLY A 145 -11.33 -4.14 3.09
CA GLY A 145 -11.20 -5.57 3.33
C GLY A 145 -12.18 -6.09 4.38
N THR A 146 -11.99 -7.37 4.71
CA THR A 146 -12.78 -8.09 5.72
C THR A 146 -11.92 -9.20 6.31
N PRO A 147 -11.99 -9.54 7.61
CA PRO A 147 -11.29 -10.68 8.17
C PRO A 147 -11.78 -12.00 7.55
N LEU A 148 -10.86 -12.96 7.38
CA LEU A 148 -11.21 -14.31 6.88
C LEU A 148 -12.09 -15.08 7.86
N PHE A 149 -11.80 -14.93 9.15
CA PHE A 149 -12.51 -15.60 10.23
C PHE A 149 -13.00 -14.56 11.23
N PHE A 150 -14.29 -14.58 11.48
CA PHE A 150 -14.92 -13.78 12.50
C PHE A 150 -15.94 -14.66 13.21
N GLY A 151 -15.75 -14.85 14.53
CA GLY A 151 -16.42 -15.79 15.42
C GLY A 151 -17.81 -16.27 15.03
N GLY A 152 -17.99 -17.56 15.00
CA GLY A 152 -19.19 -18.37 15.14
C GLY A 152 -20.55 -17.84 14.71
N GLY A 153 -20.75 -17.44 13.46
CA GLY A 153 -22.11 -17.28 12.90
C GLY A 153 -22.71 -15.87 12.89
N GLY A 154 -21.97 -14.84 13.31
CA GLY A 154 -22.38 -13.43 13.18
C GLY A 154 -21.98 -12.80 11.83
N SER A 155 -22.46 -11.58 11.58
CA SER A 155 -22.10 -10.79 10.41
C SER A 155 -20.61 -10.45 10.43
N ARG A 156 -19.96 -10.53 9.26
CA ARG A 156 -18.53 -10.23 9.14
C ARG A 156 -18.30 -8.74 9.12
N PRO A 157 -17.36 -8.20 9.89
CA PRO A 157 -16.96 -6.82 9.74
C PRO A 157 -16.36 -6.59 8.35
N PHE A 158 -16.65 -5.45 7.78
CA PHE A 158 -15.91 -4.95 6.64
C PHE A 158 -15.40 -3.55 6.94
N TRP A 159 -14.36 -3.15 6.27
CA TRP A 159 -13.81 -1.83 6.44
C TRP A 159 -13.41 -1.21 5.11
N VAL A 160 -13.46 0.12 5.06
CA VAL A 160 -12.97 0.93 3.97
C VAL A 160 -12.08 2.03 4.50
N ALA A 161 -11.07 2.38 3.73
CA ALA A 161 -10.07 3.37 4.14
C ALA A 161 -9.69 4.29 2.96
N PRO A 162 -10.52 5.28 2.64
CA PRO A 162 -10.13 6.34 1.71
C PRO A 162 -9.03 7.21 2.33
N LYS A 163 -8.02 7.56 1.51
CA LYS A 163 -6.94 8.47 1.87
C LYS A 163 -6.67 9.45 0.73
N LEU A 164 -6.65 10.74 1.07
CA LEU A 164 -6.38 11.83 0.15
C LEU A 164 -5.09 12.55 0.55
N ARG A 165 -4.11 12.62 -0.35
CA ARG A 165 -2.94 13.48 -0.19
C ARG A 165 -3.32 14.92 -0.51
N VAL A 166 -3.26 15.78 0.51
CA VAL A 166 -3.67 17.19 0.42
C VAL A 166 -2.48 18.14 0.20
N PHE A 167 -1.27 17.65 0.47
CA PHE A 167 -0.05 18.43 0.32
C PHE A 167 1.10 17.53 -0.19
N ASN A 168 1.90 18.06 -1.11
CA ASN A 168 3.05 17.35 -1.69
C ASN A 168 4.18 18.32 -2.02
N SER A 169 5.31 18.17 -1.34
CA SER A 169 6.57 18.83 -1.69
C SER A 169 7.70 17.81 -1.82
N VAL A 170 8.90 18.26 -2.16
CA VAL A 170 10.07 17.40 -2.43
C VAL A 170 10.36 16.41 -1.29
N LYS A 171 10.21 16.85 -0.03
CA LYS A 171 10.52 16.02 1.15
C LYS A 171 9.36 15.86 2.12
N THR A 172 8.28 16.63 1.99
CA THR A 172 7.18 16.60 2.95
C THR A 172 5.86 16.40 2.24
N GLN A 173 5.08 15.47 2.73
CA GLN A 173 3.74 15.18 2.24
C GLN A 173 2.76 15.21 3.40
N GLY A 174 1.52 15.62 3.12
CA GLY A 174 0.42 15.59 4.07
C GLY A 174 -0.79 14.88 3.46
N ALA A 175 -1.45 14.05 4.25
CA ALA A 175 -2.67 13.36 3.84
C ALA A 175 -3.70 13.35 4.97
N ILE A 176 -4.95 13.27 4.57
CA ILE A 176 -6.09 13.00 5.45
C ILE A 176 -6.76 11.71 5.03
N GLY A 177 -7.44 11.05 5.94
CA GLY A 177 -8.15 9.82 5.62
C GLY A 177 -9.13 9.41 6.70
N VAL A 178 -9.85 8.36 6.37
CA VAL A 178 -10.82 7.73 7.25
C VAL A 178 -10.53 6.23 7.23
N LEU A 179 -10.61 5.60 8.39
CA LEU A 179 -10.83 4.15 8.50
C LEU A 179 -12.26 3.98 8.99
N ALA A 180 -13.13 3.41 8.18
CA ALA A 180 -14.51 3.12 8.55
C ALA A 180 -14.71 1.61 8.62
N VAL A 181 -15.17 1.12 9.75
CA VAL A 181 -15.45 -0.30 10.02
C VAL A 181 -16.95 -0.42 10.30
N ALA A 182 -17.60 -1.37 9.69
CA ALA A 182 -19.02 -1.69 9.94
C ALA A 182 -19.18 -3.18 10.27
N VAL A 183 -20.01 -3.45 11.28
CA VAL A 183 -20.41 -4.79 11.72
C VAL A 183 -21.89 -4.73 12.10
N GLU A 184 -22.76 -5.41 11.36
CA GLU A 184 -24.21 -5.33 11.57
C GLU A 184 -24.69 -3.87 11.53
N ASP A 185 -25.34 -3.42 12.61
CA ASP A 185 -25.86 -2.06 12.76
C ASP A 185 -24.86 -1.09 13.44
N GLU A 186 -23.68 -1.62 13.83
CA GLU A 186 -22.63 -0.86 14.50
C GLU A 186 -21.60 -0.33 13.50
N ASN A 187 -21.15 0.90 13.72
CA ASN A 187 -20.04 1.47 12.96
C ASN A 187 -19.02 2.13 13.88
N ALA A 188 -17.78 1.98 13.54
CA ALA A 188 -16.66 2.59 14.25
C ALA A 188 -15.55 2.95 13.28
N GLY A 189 -14.61 3.76 13.71
CA GLY A 189 -13.49 4.08 12.84
C GLY A 189 -12.57 5.16 13.40
N LEU A 190 -11.82 5.73 12.48
CA LEU A 190 -10.80 6.74 12.77
C LEU A 190 -10.80 7.80 11.67
N LEU A 191 -10.93 9.06 12.04
CA LEU A 191 -10.64 10.22 11.19
C LEU A 191 -9.22 10.64 11.48
N TYR A 192 -8.35 10.76 10.48
CA TYR A 192 -6.94 11.06 10.73
C TYR A 192 -6.33 12.04 9.74
N GLY A 193 -5.30 12.73 10.22
CA GLY A 193 -4.33 13.44 9.41
C GLY A 193 -2.94 12.89 9.66
N VAL A 194 -2.11 12.84 8.63
CA VAL A 194 -0.73 12.36 8.72
C VAL A 194 0.20 13.22 7.89
N VAL A 195 1.38 13.50 8.43
CA VAL A 195 2.49 14.15 7.72
C VAL A 195 3.65 13.18 7.67
N THR A 196 4.27 13.05 6.50
CA THR A 196 5.49 12.27 6.30
C THR A 196 6.58 13.19 5.76
N HIS A 197 7.73 13.21 6.44
CA HIS A 197 8.90 13.99 6.05
C HIS A 197 10.09 13.05 5.80
N GLY A 198 10.78 13.23 4.69
CA GLY A 198 11.98 12.47 4.35
C GLY A 198 12.03 12.07 2.88
N THR A 199 12.85 11.08 2.61
CA THR A 199 13.11 10.51 1.28
C THR A 199 12.51 9.10 1.18
N PRO A 200 12.51 8.45 -0.01
CA PRO A 200 12.15 7.04 -0.12
C PRO A 200 13.05 6.09 0.71
N LYS A 201 14.24 6.55 1.14
CA LYS A 201 15.15 5.77 1.97
C LYS A 201 14.90 5.93 3.46
N ASN A 202 14.72 7.16 3.92
CA ASN A 202 14.58 7.49 5.33
C ASN A 202 13.46 8.49 5.48
N ALA A 203 12.45 8.16 6.26
CA ALA A 203 11.35 9.05 6.51
C ALA A 203 10.81 8.90 7.93
N PHE A 204 10.16 9.94 8.38
CA PHE A 204 9.44 10.03 9.63
C PHE A 204 8.00 10.41 9.34
N SER A 205 7.06 9.80 10.05
CA SER A 205 5.63 10.08 9.94
C SER A 205 5.04 10.43 11.30
N LEU A 206 4.23 11.47 11.32
CA LEU A 206 3.45 11.90 12.47
C LEU A 206 1.98 11.94 12.08
N GLY A 207 1.14 11.23 12.79
CA GLY A 207 -0.30 11.18 12.59
C GLY A 207 -1.06 11.57 13.85
N VAL A 208 -2.22 12.17 13.64
CA VAL A 208 -3.20 12.48 14.68
C VAL A 208 -4.55 11.98 14.20
N GLY A 209 -5.27 11.27 15.05
CA GLY A 209 -6.57 10.73 14.67
C GLY A 209 -7.58 10.73 15.81
N TYR A 210 -8.85 10.93 15.47
CA TYR A 210 -9.98 10.86 16.38
C TYR A 210 -10.79 9.61 16.06
N GLY A 211 -10.93 8.74 17.06
CA GLY A 211 -11.85 7.61 16.98
C GLY A 211 -13.30 8.07 16.93
N TYR A 212 -14.15 7.30 16.28
CA TYR A 212 -15.60 7.49 16.35
C TYR A 212 -16.28 6.12 16.48
N ALA A 213 -17.44 6.11 17.13
CA ALA A 213 -18.30 4.94 17.22
C ALA A 213 -19.77 5.39 17.22
N ASN A 214 -20.57 4.81 16.33
CA ASN A 214 -22.02 5.08 16.20
C ASN A 214 -22.39 6.57 16.10
N GLY A 215 -21.51 7.38 15.49
CA GLY A 215 -21.70 8.81 15.30
C GLY A 215 -21.08 9.70 16.38
N ASP A 216 -20.62 9.12 17.49
CA ASP A 216 -19.95 9.86 18.56
C ASP A 216 -18.43 9.92 18.32
N LEU A 217 -17.86 11.11 18.38
CA LEU A 217 -16.43 11.33 18.23
C LEU A 217 -15.74 11.25 19.60
N ALA A 218 -14.57 10.62 19.64
CA ALA A 218 -13.76 10.58 20.84
C ALA A 218 -13.33 12.00 21.28
N GLU A 219 -13.31 12.27 22.59
CA GLU A 219 -12.94 13.58 23.14
C GLU A 219 -11.47 13.93 22.95
N SER A 220 -10.60 12.92 22.84
CA SER A 220 -9.16 13.09 22.74
C SER A 220 -8.59 12.29 21.59
N PRO A 221 -7.57 12.83 20.89
CA PRO A 221 -6.95 12.15 19.76
C PRO A 221 -5.99 11.02 20.19
N ALA A 222 -5.82 10.05 19.32
CA ALA A 222 -4.66 9.16 19.29
C ALA A 222 -3.53 9.80 18.47
N ILE A 223 -2.29 9.58 18.87
CA ILE A 223 -1.10 10.06 18.16
C ILE A 223 -0.34 8.85 17.62
N MET A 224 0.04 8.91 16.35
CA MET A 224 0.93 7.95 15.70
C MET A 224 2.27 8.61 15.43
N VAL A 225 3.35 7.93 15.83
CA VAL A 225 4.73 8.33 15.53
C VAL A 225 5.44 7.15 14.90
N GLY A 226 5.95 7.31 13.70
CA GLY A 226 6.62 6.24 13.01
C GLY A 226 7.78 6.68 12.15
N GLY A 227 8.62 5.72 11.78
CA GLY A 227 9.79 5.97 10.96
C GLY A 227 10.19 4.76 10.16
N GLU A 228 10.91 5.02 9.08
CA GLU A 228 11.48 4.01 8.21
C GLU A 228 12.90 4.37 7.82
N VAL A 229 13.78 3.39 7.86
CA VAL A 229 15.18 3.53 7.45
C VAL A 229 15.54 2.38 6.54
N ARG A 230 16.03 2.69 5.36
CA ARG A 230 16.46 1.69 4.38
C ARG A 230 17.87 1.22 4.69
N THR A 231 18.03 -0.09 4.90
CA THR A 231 19.30 -0.73 5.25
C THR A 231 19.86 -1.61 4.13
N GLY A 232 19.05 -1.88 3.11
CA GLY A 232 19.46 -2.68 1.94
C GLY A 232 18.62 -2.40 0.70
N ARG A 233 18.98 -3.00 -0.44
CA ARG A 233 18.26 -2.80 -1.72
C ARG A 233 16.80 -3.23 -1.68
N GLY A 234 16.45 -4.19 -0.85
CA GLY A 234 15.10 -4.69 -0.63
C GLY A 234 14.75 -4.82 0.84
N LEU A 235 15.38 -4.01 1.73
CA LEU A 235 15.21 -4.11 3.16
C LEU A 235 15.10 -2.72 3.80
N LYS A 236 14.06 -2.53 4.61
CA LYS A 236 13.86 -1.38 5.50
C LYS A 236 13.66 -1.85 6.93
N LEU A 237 14.11 -1.08 7.88
CA LEU A 237 13.65 -1.14 9.27
C LEU A 237 12.55 -0.12 9.47
N ILE A 238 11.48 -0.52 10.14
CA ILE A 238 10.28 0.28 10.40
C ILE A 238 10.03 0.30 11.90
N THR A 239 9.60 1.46 12.40
CA THR A 239 8.95 1.58 13.71
C THR A 239 7.62 2.30 13.54
N GLU A 240 6.62 1.86 14.31
CA GLU A 240 5.27 2.44 14.29
C GLU A 240 4.70 2.39 15.69
N ASN A 241 4.43 3.56 16.26
CA ASN A 241 4.07 3.69 17.65
C ASN A 241 2.78 4.51 17.78
N TYR A 242 1.90 4.06 18.65
CA TYR A 242 0.63 4.71 18.93
C TYR A 242 0.55 5.09 20.41
N PHE A 243 0.05 6.28 20.66
CA PHE A 243 -0.20 6.81 22.00
C PHE A 243 -1.68 7.17 22.10
N PHE A 244 -2.38 6.53 23.02
CA PHE A 244 -3.80 6.74 23.24
C PHE A 244 -4.05 7.59 24.50
N PRO A 245 -5.22 8.23 24.61
CA PRO A 245 -5.64 8.87 25.83
C PRO A 245 -5.59 7.90 27.03
N GLY A 246 -5.24 8.41 28.22
CA GLY A 246 -5.14 7.58 29.42
C GLY A 246 -3.78 6.89 29.62
N GLY A 247 -2.76 7.19 28.78
CA GLY A 247 -1.39 6.72 28.99
C GLY A 247 -1.13 5.30 28.49
N THR A 248 -2.02 4.75 27.66
CA THR A 248 -1.80 3.47 26.97
C THR A 248 -1.20 3.70 25.59
N GLY A 249 -0.61 2.65 25.01
CA GLY A 249 -0.01 2.77 23.69
C GLY A 249 0.41 1.43 23.08
N LEU A 250 0.94 1.50 21.86
CA LEU A 250 1.55 0.37 21.19
C LEU A 250 2.90 0.83 20.64
N ILE A 251 3.94 0.07 20.88
CA ILE A 251 5.24 0.25 20.22
C ILE A 251 5.47 -0.94 19.30
N SER A 252 5.84 -0.68 18.06
CA SER A 252 6.17 -1.73 17.11
C SER A 252 7.43 -1.41 16.32
N PHE A 253 8.20 -2.46 16.03
CA PHE A 253 9.41 -2.35 15.24
C PHE A 253 9.71 -3.67 14.52
N GLY A 254 10.40 -3.57 13.39
CA GLY A 254 10.83 -4.74 12.63
C GLY A 254 11.23 -4.42 11.20
N PRO A 255 11.71 -5.42 10.45
CA PRO A 255 12.06 -5.30 9.05
C PRO A 255 10.86 -5.42 8.11
N ARG A 256 10.94 -4.70 6.98
CA ARG A 256 10.20 -4.93 5.75
C ARG A 256 11.15 -5.43 4.68
N PHE A 257 10.87 -6.61 4.15
CA PHE A 257 11.51 -7.14 2.95
C PHE A 257 10.62 -6.82 1.75
N PHE A 258 11.20 -6.32 0.67
CA PHE A 258 10.42 -6.01 -0.52
C PHE A 258 11.20 -6.24 -1.81
N GLY A 259 10.48 -6.78 -2.78
CA GLY A 259 10.92 -6.97 -4.16
C GLY A 259 10.12 -6.12 -5.13
N ARG A 260 10.02 -6.61 -6.36
CA ARG A 260 9.24 -5.94 -7.42
C ARG A 260 7.75 -5.93 -7.13
N LYS A 261 7.19 -7.07 -6.76
CA LYS A 261 5.76 -7.25 -6.53
C LYS A 261 5.42 -7.75 -5.13
N LEU A 262 6.34 -8.46 -4.48
CA LEU A 262 6.08 -9.06 -3.18
C LEU A 262 6.82 -8.28 -2.09
N SER A 263 6.15 -8.16 -0.95
CA SER A 263 6.74 -7.64 0.28
C SER A 263 6.25 -8.43 1.48
N ALA A 264 7.10 -8.49 2.50
CA ALA A 264 6.78 -9.09 3.80
C ALA A 264 7.25 -8.16 4.90
N ASP A 265 6.38 -7.90 5.86
CA ASP A 265 6.72 -7.22 7.11
C ASP A 265 6.81 -8.27 8.22
N LEU A 266 7.89 -8.24 8.98
CA LEU A 266 8.06 -9.03 10.20
C LEU A 266 8.37 -8.07 11.34
N GLY A 267 7.74 -8.24 12.48
CA GLY A 267 7.97 -7.32 13.59
C GLY A 267 7.45 -7.83 14.91
N LEU A 268 7.56 -6.97 15.88
CA LEU A 268 7.00 -7.16 17.22
C LEU A 268 6.16 -5.94 17.59
N VAL A 269 5.03 -6.19 18.23
CA VAL A 269 4.17 -5.17 18.82
C VAL A 269 4.18 -5.36 20.34
N VAL A 270 4.45 -4.30 21.06
CA VAL A 270 4.50 -4.26 22.51
C VAL A 270 3.45 -3.27 23.02
N PRO A 271 2.36 -3.73 23.64
CA PRO A 271 1.40 -2.85 24.32
C PRO A 271 2.02 -2.18 25.55
N LEU A 272 1.71 -0.90 25.74
CA LEU A 272 2.13 -0.11 26.90
C LEU A 272 0.93 0.24 27.77
N GLY A 273 1.09 0.17 29.09
CA GLY A 273 0.04 0.56 30.03
C GLY A 273 -1.02 -0.51 30.31
N PHE A 274 -0.80 -1.76 29.85
CA PHE A 274 -1.76 -2.87 30.02
C PHE A 274 -1.33 -3.93 31.03
N GLY A 275 -0.38 -3.63 31.91
CA GLY A 275 0.16 -4.57 32.92
C GLY A 275 1.48 -5.19 32.49
N ASP A 276 1.57 -6.52 32.42
CA ASP A 276 2.81 -7.21 32.07
C ASP A 276 3.29 -6.90 30.65
N LEU A 277 4.61 -6.86 30.47
CA LEU A 277 5.23 -6.66 29.18
C LEU A 277 5.05 -7.93 28.32
N VAL A 278 4.17 -7.88 27.36
CA VAL A 278 3.93 -8.95 26.39
C VAL A 278 4.23 -8.42 24.99
N ALA A 279 5.00 -9.18 24.21
CA ALA A 279 5.26 -8.84 22.80
C ALA A 279 4.48 -9.82 21.90
N PHE A 280 3.81 -9.27 20.90
CA PHE A 280 3.10 -10.04 19.89
C PHE A 280 3.86 -9.99 18.57
N PRO A 281 3.97 -11.12 17.82
CA PRO A 281 4.54 -11.08 16.48
C PRO A 281 3.66 -10.28 15.53
N LEU A 282 4.27 -9.65 14.56
CA LEU A 282 3.63 -8.92 13.46
C LEU A 282 4.08 -9.53 12.15
N ILE A 283 3.14 -9.99 11.33
CA ILE A 283 3.41 -10.66 10.06
C ILE A 283 2.43 -10.16 9.00
N ASN A 284 2.94 -9.46 7.98
CA ASN A 284 2.15 -8.98 6.87
C ASN A 284 2.75 -9.43 5.54
N PHE A 285 1.91 -9.79 4.59
CA PHE A 285 2.30 -10.08 3.22
C PHE A 285 1.56 -9.18 2.25
N VAL A 286 2.26 -8.71 1.21
CA VAL A 286 1.68 -7.83 0.20
C VAL A 286 2.13 -8.23 -1.18
N TYR A 287 1.17 -8.32 -2.10
CA TYR A 287 1.38 -8.43 -3.53
C TYR A 287 0.96 -7.13 -4.21
N ASN A 288 1.88 -6.50 -4.95
CA ASN A 288 1.67 -5.25 -5.67
C ASN A 288 1.50 -5.52 -7.17
N PHE A 289 0.58 -4.83 -7.81
CA PHE A 289 0.24 -4.97 -9.23
C PHE A 289 -0.04 -3.63 -9.91
#